data_5becedffa835dd4c0ad14c1576f16fc7
#
_entry.id   5becedffa835dd4c0ad14c1576f16fc7
#
_cell.length_a   1.000
_cell.length_b   1.000
_cell.length_c   1.000
_cell.angle_alpha   90.00
_cell.angle_beta   90.00
_cell.angle_gamma   90.00
#
_symmetry.space_group_name_H-M   'P 1'
#
loop_
_entity.id
_entity.type
_entity.pdbx_description
1 polymer ?
#
loop_
_entity_poly.entity_id
_entity_poly.type
_entity_poly.pdbx_seq_one_letter_code
_entity_poly.pdbx_strand_id
1 'polypeptide(L)'
;MKKSIKLLSHASVLISIDGLRIVTDPWFLGSAFNDGWELFPAPILDELIDEIKDVDIIWISHEHPDHLHFPTLKYVKEFLSADVTIAFQSTNSDKVFESLKKIGYSNFLEMPHRKKLRINSDVELATYAHRHLDSALAVFVDGNFWLLNVNDTVLTGNDTRIIRQNWGSPIAMLHQFSIAGYNGIRNTLKTRKKVVMQRMCDHHLQL
;
A
#
# COMPACT_ATOMS: atom_id res chain seq x y z
N MET A 1 -5.97 -17.42 -15.17
CA MET A 1 -5.04 -16.85 -14.17
C MET A 1 -5.79 -16.66 -12.85
N LYS A 2 -5.30 -17.28 -11.77
CA LYS A 2 -5.92 -17.18 -10.43
C LYS A 2 -5.45 -15.89 -9.75
N LYS A 3 -6.40 -15.08 -9.30
CA LYS A 3 -6.12 -13.79 -8.63
C LYS A 3 -6.89 -13.72 -7.32
N SER A 4 -6.26 -13.26 -6.26
CA SER A 4 -6.92 -13.04 -4.97
C SER A 4 -6.33 -11.85 -4.24
N ILE A 5 -7.14 -11.30 -3.33
CA ILE A 5 -6.75 -10.23 -2.41
C ILE A 5 -7.21 -10.68 -1.03
N LYS A 6 -6.30 -10.69 -0.06
CA LYS A 6 -6.58 -11.04 1.34
C LYS A 6 -6.16 -9.89 2.24
N LEU A 7 -7.08 -9.37 3.05
CA LEU A 7 -6.75 -8.41 4.10
C LEU A 7 -5.97 -9.15 5.20
N LEU A 8 -4.82 -8.63 5.57
CA LEU A 8 -3.97 -9.17 6.64
C LEU A 8 -4.13 -8.36 7.93
N SER A 9 -3.99 -7.05 7.83
CA SER A 9 -4.05 -6.13 8.97
C SER A 9 -4.18 -4.70 8.44
N HIS A 10 -4.69 -3.76 9.19
CA HIS A 10 -4.74 -2.32 8.90
C HIS A 10 -4.81 -1.99 7.40
N ALA A 11 -3.74 -1.45 6.81
CA ALA A 11 -3.57 -1.19 5.37
C ALA A 11 -2.85 -2.32 4.62
N SER A 12 -2.53 -3.42 5.31
CA SER A 12 -1.78 -4.53 4.75
C SER A 12 -2.69 -5.53 4.05
N VAL A 13 -2.47 -5.74 2.76
CA VAL A 13 -3.16 -6.77 1.98
C VAL A 13 -2.14 -7.67 1.28
N LEU A 14 -2.47 -8.95 1.16
CA LEU A 14 -1.77 -9.90 0.31
C LEU A 14 -2.49 -9.98 -1.04
N ILE A 15 -1.79 -9.62 -2.09
CA ILE A 15 -2.22 -9.71 -3.48
C ILE A 15 -1.51 -10.91 -4.09
N SER A 16 -2.27 -11.89 -4.60
CA SER A 16 -1.71 -13.09 -5.25
C SER A 16 -2.19 -13.20 -6.68
N ILE A 17 -1.25 -13.43 -7.62
CA ILE A 17 -1.51 -13.52 -9.06
C ILE A 17 -0.67 -14.66 -9.63
N ASP A 18 -1.27 -15.85 -9.83
CA ASP A 18 -0.61 -17.05 -10.40
C ASP A 18 0.82 -17.31 -9.88
N GLY A 19 0.97 -17.27 -8.56
CA GLY A 19 2.24 -17.53 -7.87
C GLY A 19 3.00 -16.26 -7.48
N LEU A 20 2.84 -15.13 -8.16
CA LEU A 20 3.38 -13.85 -7.70
C LEU A 20 2.61 -13.39 -6.46
N ARG A 21 3.33 -13.03 -5.41
CA ARG A 21 2.78 -12.62 -4.11
C ARG A 21 3.32 -11.26 -3.70
N ILE A 22 2.41 -10.31 -3.48
CA ILE A 22 2.74 -8.92 -3.10
C ILE A 22 2.04 -8.61 -1.78
N VAL A 23 2.78 -8.17 -0.78
CA VAL A 23 2.23 -7.62 0.47
C VAL A 23 2.35 -6.11 0.44
N THR A 24 1.29 -5.41 0.85
CA THR A 24 1.31 -3.95 0.99
C THR A 24 1.45 -3.55 2.45
N ASP A 25 2.21 -2.50 2.73
CA ASP A 25 2.27 -1.77 4.01
C ASP A 25 2.19 -2.67 5.26
N PRO A 26 3.15 -3.58 5.51
CA PRO A 26 3.05 -4.55 6.60
C PRO A 26 3.22 -3.86 7.97
N TRP A 27 2.13 -3.82 8.73
CA TRP A 27 2.12 -3.47 10.15
C TRP A 27 1.40 -4.59 10.90
N PHE A 28 2.16 -5.45 11.63
CA PHE A 28 1.66 -6.68 12.24
C PHE A 28 1.88 -6.75 13.75
N LEU A 29 2.74 -5.92 14.29
CA LEU A 29 3.09 -5.93 15.72
C LEU A 29 3.36 -4.51 16.23
N GLY A 30 3.28 -4.35 17.55
CA GLY A 30 3.58 -3.08 18.20
C GLY A 30 2.60 -1.96 17.85
N SER A 31 2.98 -0.77 18.21
CA SER A 31 2.22 0.46 18.04
C SER A 31 2.83 1.36 16.96
N ALA A 32 2.05 2.31 16.46
CA ALA A 32 2.49 3.37 15.57
C ALA A 32 2.29 4.75 16.22
N PHE A 33 2.95 5.80 15.68
CA PHE A 33 2.82 7.19 16.14
C PHE A 33 3.10 7.37 17.64
N ASN A 34 4.26 6.88 18.12
CA ASN A 34 4.68 6.96 19.53
C ASN A 34 3.60 6.43 20.49
N ASP A 35 3.18 5.21 20.29
CA ASP A 35 2.11 4.51 21.04
C ASP A 35 0.72 5.15 20.95
N GLY A 36 0.51 6.03 19.97
CA GLY A 36 -0.79 6.66 19.75
C GLY A 36 -1.80 5.76 19.05
N TRP A 37 -1.34 4.72 18.35
CA TRP A 37 -2.16 3.77 17.60
C TRP A 37 -1.72 2.34 17.85
N GLU A 38 -2.71 1.47 17.99
CA GLU A 38 -2.53 0.01 18.14
C GLU A 38 -3.45 -0.73 17.16
N LEU A 39 -3.03 -1.93 16.80
CA LEU A 39 -3.85 -2.83 15.97
C LEU A 39 -4.97 -3.44 16.81
N PHE A 40 -6.20 -3.33 16.32
CA PHE A 40 -7.35 -3.98 16.95
C PHE A 40 -8.28 -4.63 15.90
N PRO A 41 -8.53 -5.95 16.01
CA PRO A 41 -7.87 -6.90 16.92
C PRO A 41 -6.37 -7.01 16.61
N ALA A 42 -5.58 -7.36 17.62
CA ALA A 42 -4.18 -7.68 17.39
C ALA A 42 -4.08 -8.94 16.51
N PRO A 43 -3.28 -8.94 15.44
CA PRO A 43 -3.16 -10.09 14.57
C PRO A 43 -2.40 -11.23 15.25
N ILE A 44 -2.66 -12.48 14.81
CA ILE A 44 -1.91 -13.67 15.24
C ILE A 44 -0.66 -13.75 14.36
N LEU A 45 0.51 -13.48 14.94
CA LEU A 45 1.76 -13.34 14.18
C LEU A 45 2.14 -14.61 13.41
N ASP A 46 2.02 -15.79 14.03
CA ASP A 46 2.36 -17.05 13.39
C ASP A 46 1.53 -17.29 12.11
N GLU A 47 0.22 -17.00 12.16
CA GLU A 47 -0.66 -17.10 10.99
C GLU A 47 -0.24 -16.11 9.89
N LEU A 48 0.12 -14.88 10.26
CA LEU A 48 0.59 -13.88 9.31
C LEU A 48 1.93 -14.26 8.68
N ILE A 49 2.87 -14.79 9.47
CA ILE A 49 4.16 -15.26 8.94
C ILE A 49 3.95 -16.38 7.92
N ASP A 50 3.09 -17.36 8.23
CA ASP A 50 2.76 -18.43 7.27
C ASP A 50 2.13 -17.90 5.98
N GLU A 51 1.36 -16.82 6.06
CA GLU A 51 0.77 -16.16 4.89
C GLU A 51 1.79 -15.40 4.04
N ILE A 52 2.86 -14.86 4.61
CA ILE A 52 3.77 -13.94 3.90
C ILE A 52 5.17 -14.52 3.65
N LYS A 53 5.53 -15.67 4.20
CA LYS A 53 6.89 -16.23 4.09
C LYS A 53 7.38 -16.37 2.64
N ASP A 54 6.46 -16.65 1.71
CA ASP A 54 6.74 -16.82 0.27
C ASP A 54 6.39 -15.57 -0.55
N VAL A 55 6.44 -14.36 0.05
CA VAL A 55 6.16 -13.13 -0.66
C VAL A 55 7.35 -12.72 -1.52
N ASP A 56 7.06 -12.28 -2.74
CA ASP A 56 8.08 -11.82 -3.71
C ASP A 56 8.35 -10.32 -3.54
N ILE A 57 7.30 -9.55 -3.28
CA ILE A 57 7.38 -8.09 -3.23
C ILE A 57 6.66 -7.58 -1.96
N ILE A 58 7.32 -6.68 -1.24
CA ILE A 58 6.69 -5.83 -0.23
C ILE A 58 6.60 -4.43 -0.82
N TRP A 59 5.39 -3.96 -1.08
CA TRP A 59 5.16 -2.59 -1.52
C TRP A 59 4.83 -1.70 -0.34
N ILE A 60 5.52 -0.57 -0.25
CA ILE A 60 5.30 0.47 0.76
C ILE A 60 4.71 1.70 0.06
N SER A 61 3.57 2.16 0.54
CA SER A 61 2.88 3.30 -0.06
C SER A 61 3.53 4.63 0.28
N HIS A 62 3.90 4.83 1.54
CA HIS A 62 4.50 6.06 2.05
C HIS A 62 5.18 5.86 3.41
N GLU A 63 5.78 6.94 3.95
CA GLU A 63 6.68 6.89 5.10
C GLU A 63 5.97 6.95 6.47
N HIS A 64 4.65 7.02 6.57
CA HIS A 64 3.97 7.03 7.87
C HIS A 64 4.21 5.71 8.62
N PRO A 65 4.34 5.75 9.96
CA PRO A 65 4.76 4.58 10.75
C PRO A 65 3.73 3.44 10.81
N ASP A 66 2.50 3.64 10.39
CA ASP A 66 1.48 2.61 10.23
C ASP A 66 1.48 1.95 8.84
N HIS A 67 2.37 2.41 7.93
CA HIS A 67 2.63 1.86 6.60
C HIS A 67 4.09 1.41 6.46
N LEU A 68 5.05 2.28 6.70
CA LEU A 68 6.46 1.94 6.79
C LEU A 68 6.81 1.59 8.25
N HIS A 69 6.37 0.41 8.71
CA HIS A 69 6.54 0.01 10.09
C HIS A 69 7.84 -0.79 10.28
N PHE A 70 8.92 -0.11 10.67
CA PHE A 70 10.24 -0.72 10.83
C PHE A 70 10.28 -1.90 11.81
N PRO A 71 9.59 -1.90 12.98
CA PRO A 71 9.58 -3.06 13.86
C PRO A 71 9.00 -4.31 13.18
N THR A 72 7.89 -4.18 12.45
CA THR A 72 7.34 -5.30 11.66
C THR A 72 8.32 -5.75 10.58
N LEU A 73 8.84 -4.82 9.78
CA LEU A 73 9.77 -5.15 8.67
C LEU A 73 11.03 -5.84 9.17
N LYS A 74 11.58 -5.41 10.32
CA LYS A 74 12.72 -6.07 10.95
C LYS A 74 12.37 -7.50 11.41
N TYR A 75 11.21 -7.68 12.03
CA TYR A 75 10.76 -8.98 12.51
C TYR A 75 10.49 -9.96 11.36
N VAL A 76 9.68 -9.57 10.38
CA VAL A 76 9.31 -10.46 9.27
C VAL A 76 10.49 -10.82 8.38
N LYS A 77 11.53 -9.97 8.29
CA LYS A 77 12.74 -10.24 7.51
C LYS A 77 13.40 -11.58 7.84
N GLU A 78 13.28 -12.06 9.07
CA GLU A 78 13.85 -13.34 9.52
C GLU A 78 13.16 -14.57 8.89
N PHE A 79 11.94 -14.40 8.38
CA PHE A 79 11.10 -15.46 7.82
C PHE A 79 10.97 -15.38 6.29
N LEU A 80 11.30 -14.23 5.70
CA LEU A 80 11.17 -13.99 4.26
C LEU A 80 12.38 -14.49 3.48
N SER A 81 12.17 -14.81 2.21
CA SER A 81 13.26 -15.08 1.27
C SER A 81 14.28 -13.94 1.26
N ALA A 82 15.55 -14.29 1.06
CA ALA A 82 16.60 -13.31 0.82
C ALA A 82 16.33 -12.46 -0.45
N ASP A 83 15.59 -13.03 -1.41
CA ASP A 83 15.27 -12.40 -2.70
C ASP A 83 14.05 -11.47 -2.66
N VAL A 84 13.37 -11.35 -1.50
CA VAL A 84 12.22 -10.44 -1.38
C VAL A 84 12.59 -9.02 -1.79
N THR A 85 11.79 -8.41 -2.62
CA THR A 85 12.01 -7.07 -3.15
C THR A 85 11.14 -6.05 -2.43
N ILE A 86 11.75 -4.96 -1.95
CA ILE A 86 10.99 -3.81 -1.43
C ILE A 86 10.71 -2.85 -2.59
N ALA A 87 9.44 -2.63 -2.86
CA ALA A 87 8.98 -1.67 -3.86
C ALA A 87 8.49 -0.39 -3.17
N PHE A 88 8.99 0.75 -3.61
CA PHE A 88 8.64 2.06 -3.09
C PHE A 88 8.63 3.12 -4.20
N GLN A 89 7.82 4.16 -4.05
CA GLN A 89 7.78 5.26 -5.02
C GLN A 89 9.12 5.98 -5.15
N SER A 90 9.43 6.48 -6.35
CA SER A 90 10.58 7.36 -6.55
C SER A 90 10.42 8.65 -5.77
N THR A 91 11.44 8.98 -4.99
CA THR A 91 11.51 10.23 -4.22
C THR A 91 12.85 10.93 -4.48
N ASN A 92 12.96 12.17 -4.00
CA ASN A 92 14.23 12.92 -4.09
C ASN A 92 15.25 12.50 -2.99
N SER A 93 15.00 11.37 -2.30
CA SER A 93 15.80 10.94 -1.17
C SER A 93 15.87 9.42 -1.06
N ASP A 94 17.04 8.87 -0.86
CA ASP A 94 17.28 7.44 -0.64
C ASP A 94 17.05 6.98 0.81
N LYS A 95 16.56 7.85 1.69
CA LYS A 95 16.44 7.58 3.15
C LYS A 95 15.67 6.30 3.47
N VAL A 96 14.57 6.03 2.75
CA VAL A 96 13.76 4.83 2.96
C VAL A 96 14.59 3.60 2.65
N PHE A 97 15.17 3.52 1.47
CA PHE A 97 16.00 2.38 1.06
C PHE A 97 17.24 2.21 1.96
N GLU A 98 17.92 3.31 2.31
CA GLU A 98 19.06 3.27 3.22
C GLU A 98 18.68 2.76 4.64
N SER A 99 17.49 3.12 5.12
CA SER A 99 16.99 2.61 6.40
C SER A 99 16.63 1.12 6.33
N LEU A 100 16.06 0.68 5.21
CA LEU A 100 15.72 -0.73 4.98
C LEU A 100 16.97 -1.60 4.77
N LYS A 101 18.02 -1.09 4.12
CA LYS A 101 19.33 -1.75 4.03
C LYS A 101 19.91 -2.04 5.42
N LYS A 102 19.80 -1.09 6.37
CA LYS A 102 20.30 -1.27 7.74
C LYS A 102 19.62 -2.40 8.52
N ILE A 103 18.40 -2.79 8.13
CA ILE A 103 17.67 -3.91 8.72
C ILE A 103 17.73 -5.19 7.86
N GLY A 104 18.58 -5.20 6.83
CA GLY A 104 18.96 -6.40 6.09
C GLY A 104 18.23 -6.64 4.76
N TYR A 105 17.46 -5.69 4.25
CA TYR A 105 16.93 -5.79 2.89
C TYR A 105 17.98 -5.39 1.86
N SER A 106 18.03 -6.09 0.73
CA SER A 106 19.03 -5.90 -0.32
C SER A 106 18.45 -5.61 -1.71
N ASN A 107 17.21 -6.05 -1.96
CA ASN A 107 16.58 -5.91 -3.26
C ASN A 107 15.54 -4.78 -3.20
N PHE A 108 15.67 -3.80 -4.09
CA PHE A 108 14.82 -2.61 -4.13
C PHE A 108 14.30 -2.36 -5.53
N LEU A 109 13.02 -2.04 -5.63
CA LEU A 109 12.35 -1.62 -6.85
C LEU A 109 11.86 -0.18 -6.66
N GLU A 110 12.58 0.77 -7.23
CA GLU A 110 12.14 2.15 -7.29
C GLU A 110 11.04 2.30 -8.36
N MET A 111 9.90 2.87 -7.96
CA MET A 111 8.72 3.00 -8.80
C MET A 111 8.46 4.45 -9.21
N PRO A 112 8.88 4.87 -10.41
CA PRO A 112 8.62 6.21 -10.90
C PRO A 112 7.14 6.50 -11.09
N HIS A 113 6.72 7.73 -10.79
CA HIS A 113 5.34 8.16 -10.93
C HIS A 113 4.75 7.84 -12.31
N ARG A 114 3.65 7.13 -12.35
CA ARG A 114 2.86 6.71 -13.53
C ARG A 114 3.57 5.79 -14.53
N LYS A 115 4.79 5.37 -14.27
CA LYS A 115 5.51 4.45 -15.14
C LYS A 115 5.13 3.01 -14.80
N LYS A 116 4.68 2.26 -15.80
CA LYS A 116 4.49 0.81 -15.66
C LYS A 116 5.84 0.11 -15.64
N LEU A 117 6.03 -0.75 -14.66
CA LEU A 117 7.20 -1.61 -14.51
C LEU A 117 6.77 -3.06 -14.69
N ARG A 118 7.40 -3.76 -15.60
CA ARG A 118 7.14 -5.18 -15.83
C ARG A 118 7.78 -6.01 -14.73
N ILE A 119 6.98 -6.81 -14.04
CA ILE A 119 7.43 -7.71 -12.98
C ILE A 119 7.71 -9.11 -13.55
N ASN A 120 6.80 -9.61 -14.40
CA ASN A 120 6.97 -10.86 -15.13
C ASN A 120 6.26 -10.76 -16.50
N SER A 121 6.02 -11.88 -17.19
CA SER A 121 5.34 -11.89 -18.50
C SER A 121 3.95 -11.26 -18.46
N ASP A 122 3.23 -11.41 -17.35
CA ASP A 122 1.80 -11.20 -17.27
C ASP A 122 1.42 -10.05 -16.33
N VAL A 123 2.36 -9.60 -15.46
CA VAL A 123 2.09 -8.59 -14.43
C VAL A 123 2.97 -7.37 -14.60
N GLU A 124 2.33 -6.21 -14.60
CA GLU A 124 2.99 -4.90 -14.49
C GLU A 124 2.47 -4.16 -13.25
N LEU A 125 3.34 -3.43 -12.59
CA LEU A 125 3.01 -2.53 -11.48
C LEU A 125 3.28 -1.09 -11.88
N ALA A 126 2.48 -0.17 -11.36
CA ALA A 126 2.76 1.26 -11.46
C ALA A 126 2.37 1.97 -10.16
N THR A 127 3.02 3.08 -9.90
CA THR A 127 2.71 3.94 -8.75
C THR A 127 2.13 5.26 -9.22
N TYR A 128 1.04 5.69 -8.60
CA TYR A 128 0.52 7.04 -8.71
C TYR A 128 0.89 7.82 -7.45
N ALA A 129 2.02 8.51 -7.47
CA ALA A 129 2.50 9.31 -6.35
C ALA A 129 1.71 10.63 -6.28
N HIS A 130 1.14 10.93 -5.11
CA HIS A 130 0.41 12.16 -4.87
C HIS A 130 1.26 13.12 -4.04
N ARG A 131 1.64 14.26 -4.65
CA ARG A 131 2.43 15.33 -4.01
C ARG A 131 3.70 14.87 -3.28
N HIS A 132 4.31 13.76 -3.75
CA HIS A 132 5.51 13.14 -3.19
C HIS A 132 5.40 12.66 -1.72
N LEU A 133 4.19 12.50 -1.21
CA LEU A 133 3.93 11.98 0.14
C LEU A 133 3.35 10.58 0.06
N ASP A 134 2.11 10.46 -0.39
CA ASP A 134 1.39 9.20 -0.47
C ASP A 134 1.45 8.64 -1.88
N SER A 135 1.26 7.33 -2.02
CA SER A 135 1.14 6.72 -3.34
C SER A 135 0.07 5.64 -3.39
N ALA A 136 -0.55 5.51 -4.56
CA ALA A 136 -1.45 4.43 -4.90
C ALA A 136 -0.72 3.40 -5.78
N LEU A 137 -0.99 2.11 -5.55
CA LEU A 137 -0.48 1.00 -6.34
C LEU A 137 -1.49 0.61 -7.42
N ALA A 138 -1.08 0.65 -8.67
CA ALA A 138 -1.82 0.08 -9.80
C ALA A 138 -1.21 -1.26 -10.21
N VAL A 139 -2.05 -2.29 -10.32
CA VAL A 139 -1.66 -3.63 -10.74
C VAL A 139 -2.35 -3.96 -12.05
N PHE A 140 -1.56 -4.31 -13.07
CA PHE A 140 -2.04 -4.73 -14.38
C PHE A 140 -1.75 -6.21 -14.57
N VAL A 141 -2.73 -6.94 -15.11
CA VAL A 141 -2.64 -8.38 -15.36
C VAL A 141 -3.10 -8.64 -16.79
N ASP A 142 -2.27 -9.26 -17.62
CA ASP A 142 -2.50 -9.47 -19.06
C ASP A 142 -2.85 -8.16 -19.78
N GLY A 143 -2.15 -7.07 -19.42
CA GLY A 143 -2.37 -5.73 -19.97
C GLY A 143 -3.62 -5.00 -19.44
N ASN A 144 -4.48 -5.67 -18.67
CA ASN A 144 -5.70 -5.08 -18.11
C ASN A 144 -5.44 -4.44 -16.75
N PHE A 145 -5.99 -3.26 -16.52
CA PHE A 145 -5.94 -2.59 -15.21
C PHE A 145 -6.82 -3.33 -14.20
N TRP A 146 -6.23 -4.28 -13.48
CA TRP A 146 -6.97 -5.15 -12.58
C TRP A 146 -7.30 -4.51 -11.24
N LEU A 147 -6.29 -3.91 -10.57
CA LEU A 147 -6.45 -3.41 -9.20
C LEU A 147 -5.82 -2.03 -9.05
N LEU A 148 -6.52 -1.13 -8.35
CA LEU A 148 -5.97 0.10 -7.79
C LEU A 148 -6.08 0.06 -6.27
N ASN A 149 -4.95 -0.02 -5.57
CA ASN A 149 -4.90 0.21 -4.13
C ASN A 149 -4.58 1.68 -3.87
N VAL A 150 -5.59 2.45 -3.52
CA VAL A 150 -5.48 3.91 -3.28
C VAL A 150 -4.82 4.20 -1.95
N ASN A 151 -5.01 3.30 -0.97
CA ASN A 151 -4.49 3.46 0.38
C ASN A 151 -4.92 4.82 0.98
N ASP A 152 -3.99 5.59 1.56
CA ASP A 152 -4.25 6.91 2.15
C ASP A 152 -4.24 8.06 1.13
N THR A 153 -3.89 7.75 -0.11
CA THR A 153 -3.84 8.74 -1.19
C THR A 153 -5.22 9.36 -1.45
N VAL A 154 -5.34 10.66 -1.25
CA VAL A 154 -6.57 11.40 -1.56
C VAL A 154 -6.53 11.82 -3.03
N LEU A 155 -7.07 10.99 -3.92
CA LEU A 155 -7.19 11.32 -5.32
C LEU A 155 -8.20 12.44 -5.54
N THR A 156 -7.80 13.46 -6.31
CA THR A 156 -8.70 14.54 -6.77
C THR A 156 -9.41 14.14 -8.06
N GLY A 157 -10.43 14.89 -8.46
CA GLY A 157 -11.08 14.66 -9.75
C GLY A 157 -10.12 14.81 -10.95
N ASN A 158 -9.05 15.61 -10.82
CA ASN A 158 -8.00 15.66 -11.83
C ASN A 158 -7.12 14.41 -11.85
N ASP A 159 -6.77 13.88 -10.67
CA ASP A 159 -5.99 12.63 -10.57
C ASP A 159 -6.76 11.45 -11.16
N THR A 160 -8.05 11.32 -10.84
CA THR A 160 -8.91 10.27 -11.40
C THR A 160 -9.01 10.38 -12.92
N ARG A 161 -9.16 11.60 -13.46
CA ARG A 161 -9.16 11.84 -14.91
C ARG A 161 -7.83 11.40 -15.55
N ILE A 162 -6.70 11.74 -14.94
CA ILE A 162 -5.37 11.37 -15.44
C ILE A 162 -5.19 9.84 -15.41
N ILE A 163 -5.60 9.18 -14.32
CA ILE A 163 -5.54 7.71 -14.21
C ILE A 163 -6.37 7.08 -15.34
N ARG A 164 -7.62 7.50 -15.51
CA ARG A 164 -8.48 6.98 -16.59
C ARG A 164 -7.90 7.17 -17.98
N GLN A 165 -7.32 8.33 -18.26
CA GLN A 165 -6.71 8.64 -19.56
C GLN A 165 -5.48 7.76 -19.86
N ASN A 166 -4.66 7.47 -18.85
CA ASN A 166 -3.42 6.72 -19.05
C ASN A 166 -3.56 5.21 -18.88
N TRP A 167 -4.47 4.76 -18.00
CA TRP A 167 -4.56 3.36 -17.57
C TRP A 167 -5.94 2.74 -17.78
N GLY A 168 -6.97 3.53 -18.02
CA GLY A 168 -8.36 3.08 -18.04
C GLY A 168 -8.97 3.03 -16.64
N SER A 169 -10.02 2.22 -16.48
CA SER A 169 -10.68 2.00 -15.19
C SER A 169 -10.23 0.67 -14.59
N PRO A 170 -9.93 0.61 -13.28
CA PRO A 170 -9.59 -0.65 -12.61
C PRO A 170 -10.82 -1.56 -12.48
N ILE A 171 -10.60 -2.88 -12.48
CA ILE A 171 -11.66 -3.86 -12.20
C ILE A 171 -12.01 -3.88 -10.72
N ALA A 172 -11.01 -3.68 -9.85
CA ALA A 172 -11.19 -3.62 -8.41
C ALA A 172 -10.43 -2.43 -7.82
N MET A 173 -10.93 -1.90 -6.71
CA MET A 173 -10.29 -0.79 -6.00
C MET A 173 -10.31 -1.03 -4.50
N LEU A 174 -9.17 -0.76 -3.86
CA LEU A 174 -9.04 -0.72 -2.41
C LEU A 174 -8.80 0.74 -2.00
N HIS A 175 -9.53 1.19 -0.99
CA HIS A 175 -9.30 2.51 -0.41
C HIS A 175 -9.65 2.50 1.08
N GLN A 176 -9.12 3.44 1.82
CA GLN A 176 -9.44 3.56 3.23
C GLN A 176 -10.94 3.84 3.44
N PHE A 177 -11.52 3.22 4.46
CA PHE A 177 -12.91 3.39 4.87
C PHE A 177 -13.07 4.28 6.11
N SER A 178 -11.96 4.68 6.73
CA SER A 178 -11.94 5.56 7.89
C SER A 178 -10.92 6.68 7.69
N ILE A 179 -11.14 7.79 8.37
CA ILE A 179 -10.21 8.92 8.39
C ILE A 179 -9.66 9.02 9.80
N ALA A 180 -8.36 8.83 9.92
CA ALA A 180 -7.63 9.17 11.11
C ALA A 180 -7.47 10.69 11.19
N GLY A 181 -7.77 11.27 12.33
CA GLY A 181 -7.58 12.70 12.55
C GLY A 181 -8.15 13.12 13.89
N TYR A 182 -7.29 13.68 14.71
CA TYR A 182 -7.69 14.32 15.94
C TYR A 182 -7.91 15.82 15.69
N ASN A 183 -9.17 16.23 15.77
CA ASN A 183 -9.52 17.65 15.82
C ASN A 183 -10.32 17.86 17.09
N GLY A 184 -9.72 18.29 18.18
CA GLY A 184 -10.18 18.39 19.57
C GLY A 184 -11.62 18.83 19.91
N ILE A 185 -12.58 18.77 18.97
CA ILE A 185 -13.96 19.19 19.17
C ILE A 185 -14.90 18.07 18.66
N ARG A 186 -15.43 17.27 19.59
CA ARG A 186 -16.24 16.08 19.33
C ARG A 186 -17.44 16.23 18.40
N ASN A 187 -18.11 17.37 18.37
CA ASN A 187 -19.37 17.54 17.62
C ASN A 187 -19.17 17.97 16.16
N THR A 188 -18.08 18.65 15.82
CA THR A 188 -17.74 19.04 14.44
C THR A 188 -17.08 17.92 13.66
N LEU A 189 -16.51 16.93 14.33
CA LEU A 189 -15.79 15.80 13.76
C LEU A 189 -16.67 14.86 12.94
N LYS A 190 -17.86 14.51 13.46
CA LYS A 190 -18.77 13.56 12.79
C LYS A 190 -19.21 14.08 11.41
N THR A 191 -19.55 15.37 11.35
CA THR A 191 -20.01 15.99 10.10
C THR A 191 -18.87 16.18 9.10
N ARG A 192 -17.68 16.64 9.56
CA ARG A 192 -16.51 16.80 8.69
C ARG A 192 -15.97 15.48 8.16
N LYS A 193 -15.84 14.44 9.02
CA LYS A 193 -15.44 13.10 8.59
C LYS A 193 -16.39 12.53 7.53
N LYS A 194 -17.70 12.66 7.75
CA LYS A 194 -18.70 12.18 6.78
C LYS A 194 -18.58 12.90 5.43
N VAL A 195 -18.38 14.23 5.41
CA VAL A 195 -18.21 15.00 4.17
C VAL A 195 -16.92 14.64 3.44
N VAL A 196 -15.80 14.46 4.16
CA VAL A 196 -14.53 14.10 3.55
C VAL A 196 -14.60 12.68 2.98
N MET A 197 -15.12 11.70 3.74
CA MET A 197 -15.33 10.34 3.25
C MET A 197 -16.24 10.31 2.03
N GLN A 198 -17.36 11.06 2.05
CA GLN A 198 -18.26 11.14 0.91
C GLN A 198 -17.51 11.68 -0.33
N ARG A 199 -16.73 12.75 -0.19
CA ARG A 199 -15.93 13.30 -1.29
C ARG A 199 -14.89 12.32 -1.81
N MET A 200 -14.21 11.57 -0.92
CA MET A 200 -13.26 10.52 -1.32
C MET A 200 -13.96 9.43 -2.12
N CYS A 201 -15.09 8.92 -1.63
CA CYS A 201 -15.89 7.94 -2.35
C CYS A 201 -16.38 8.49 -3.71
N ASP A 202 -16.89 9.72 -3.75
CA ASP A 202 -17.39 10.33 -4.97
C ASP A 202 -16.29 10.50 -6.04
N HIS A 203 -15.07 10.85 -5.63
CA HIS A 203 -13.93 10.93 -6.53
C HIS A 203 -13.45 9.56 -7.00
N HIS A 204 -13.39 8.58 -6.10
CA HIS A 204 -12.93 7.23 -6.45
C HIS A 204 -13.92 6.49 -7.34
N LEU A 205 -15.25 6.67 -7.13
CA LEU A 205 -16.28 6.07 -7.98
C LEU A 205 -16.30 6.64 -9.41
N GLN A 206 -15.58 7.71 -9.69
CA GLN A 206 -15.38 8.24 -11.04
C GLN A 206 -14.28 7.50 -11.83
N LEU A 207 -13.54 6.61 -11.21
CA LEU A 207 -12.56 5.71 -11.87
C LEU A 207 -13.24 4.50 -12.47
#